data_ea7e0b510dfb1c47016ee73d5f88d535
#
_entry.id   ea7e0b510dfb1c47016ee73d5f88d535
#
_cell.length_a   1.000
_cell.length_b   1.000
_cell.length_c   1.000
_cell.angle_alpha   90.00
_cell.angle_beta   90.00
_cell.angle_gamma   90.00
#
_symmetry.space_group_name_H-M   'P 1'
#
loop_
_entity.id
_entity.type
_entity.pdbx_description
1 polymer ?
#
loop_
_entity_poly.entity_id
_entity_poly.type
_entity_poly.pdbx_seq_one_letter_code
_entity_poly.pdbx_strand_id
1 'polypeptide(L)'
;MISFLKGKICNKDNGFIIVDVNGVGYQVNVPSISKFILNDSEQLVFTYLYVREDRLVLYGFSTETDRNFFKVLIEAPGVGPKMALNILSNMGAENFHNAVLEEDLN
;
A
#
# COMPACT_ATOMS: atom_id res chain seq x y z
N MET A 1 -2.66 15.76 -2.75
CA MET A 1 -2.64 14.36 -2.28
C MET A 1 -2.31 13.42 -3.44
N ILE A 2 -1.51 12.39 -3.21
CA ILE A 2 -1.13 11.45 -4.26
C ILE A 2 -1.97 10.19 -4.09
N SER A 3 -2.95 9.99 -5.01
CA SER A 3 -3.91 8.88 -4.90
C SER A 3 -3.45 7.63 -5.63
N PHE A 4 -2.67 7.78 -6.69
CA PHE A 4 -2.08 6.67 -7.40
C PHE A 4 -0.87 7.16 -8.21
N LEU A 5 -0.02 6.20 -8.56
CA LEU A 5 1.08 6.42 -9.49
C LEU A 5 0.97 5.41 -10.61
N LYS A 6 1.17 5.86 -11.83
CA LYS A 6 1.25 4.98 -12.99
C LYS A 6 2.66 5.11 -13.57
N GLY A 7 3.41 4.04 -13.47
CA GLY A 7 4.79 4.07 -13.91
C GLY A 7 5.42 2.70 -13.92
N LYS A 8 6.70 2.67 -14.17
CA LYS A 8 7.47 1.44 -14.24
C LYS A 8 8.10 1.16 -12.88
N ILE A 9 8.04 -0.09 -12.45
CA ILE A 9 8.72 -0.51 -11.23
C ILE A 9 10.18 -0.74 -11.60
N CYS A 10 11.04 0.17 -11.22
CA CYS A 10 12.46 0.09 -11.60
C CYS A 10 13.33 -0.52 -10.51
N ASN A 11 12.82 -0.69 -9.30
CA ASN A 11 13.53 -1.36 -8.23
C ASN A 11 12.55 -1.91 -7.20
N LYS A 12 12.90 -3.05 -6.61
CA LYS A 12 12.18 -3.68 -5.50
C LYS A 12 13.19 -3.97 -4.40
N ASP A 13 12.85 -3.59 -3.18
CA ASP A 13 13.71 -3.84 -2.04
C ASP A 13 12.85 -4.34 -0.87
N ASN A 14 13.47 -4.53 0.27
CA ASN A 14 12.79 -5.04 1.45
C ASN A 14 11.75 -4.02 1.94
N GLY A 15 10.49 -4.28 1.64
CA GLY A 15 9.37 -3.48 2.11
C GLY A 15 9.03 -2.27 1.25
N PHE A 16 9.74 -2.00 0.16
CA PHE A 16 9.39 -0.89 -0.72
C PHE A 16 9.74 -1.16 -2.17
N ILE A 17 9.14 -0.37 -3.05
CA ILE A 17 9.42 -0.34 -4.48
C ILE A 17 9.78 1.07 -4.89
N ILE A 18 10.48 1.20 -6.01
CA ILE A 18 10.71 2.49 -6.66
C ILE A 18 9.90 2.51 -7.94
N VAL A 19 9.03 3.50 -8.06
CA VAL A 19 8.18 3.68 -9.24
C VAL A 19 8.72 4.86 -10.04
N ASP A 20 9.13 4.60 -11.27
CA ASP A 20 9.61 5.62 -12.19
C ASP A 20 8.42 6.18 -12.97
N VAL A 21 8.08 7.43 -12.70
CA VAL A 21 7.03 8.16 -13.40
C VAL A 21 7.69 9.29 -14.17
N ASN A 22 7.90 9.08 -15.45
CA ASN A 22 8.51 10.06 -16.35
C ASN A 22 9.85 10.61 -15.83
N GLY A 23 10.69 9.76 -15.28
CA GLY A 23 12.00 10.13 -14.79
C GLY A 23 12.05 10.54 -13.33
N VAL A 24 10.91 10.57 -12.64
CA VAL A 24 10.87 10.83 -11.20
C VAL A 24 10.69 9.50 -10.49
N GLY A 25 11.64 9.15 -9.62
CA GLY A 25 11.58 7.90 -8.84
C GLY A 25 10.89 8.11 -7.51
N TYR A 26 9.72 7.51 -7.34
CA TYR A 26 8.98 7.56 -6.08
C TYR A 26 9.28 6.31 -5.27
N GLN A 27 9.72 6.48 -4.04
CA GLN A 27 9.88 5.38 -3.12
C GLN A 27 8.54 5.15 -2.41
N VAL A 28 8.01 3.93 -2.56
CA VAL A 28 6.68 3.59 -2.06
C VAL A 28 6.81 2.36 -1.17
N ASN A 29 6.42 2.49 0.09
CA ASN A 29 6.38 1.36 1.03
C ASN A 29 5.15 0.52 0.74
N VAL A 30 5.32 -0.79 0.65
CA VAL A 30 4.26 -1.69 0.24
C VAL A 30 4.17 -2.88 1.20
N PRO A 31 2.96 -3.47 1.37
CA PRO A 31 2.81 -4.64 2.24
C PRO A 31 3.44 -5.89 1.63
N SER A 32 3.47 -5.98 0.30
CA SER A 32 4.03 -7.15 -0.38
C SER A 32 4.67 -6.73 -1.70
N ILE A 33 5.99 -6.85 -1.79
CA ILE A 33 6.71 -6.52 -3.01
C ILE A 33 6.43 -7.52 -4.14
N SER A 34 5.98 -8.74 -3.81
CA SER A 34 5.67 -9.76 -4.82
C SER A 34 4.48 -9.41 -5.69
N LYS A 35 3.65 -8.47 -5.25
CA LYS A 35 2.50 -7.99 -6.02
C LYS A 35 2.89 -7.07 -7.17
N PHE A 36 4.15 -6.67 -7.24
CA PHE A 36 4.63 -5.74 -8.24
C PHE A 36 5.70 -6.40 -9.10
N ILE A 37 5.65 -6.15 -10.40
CA ILE A 37 6.51 -6.81 -11.39
C ILE A 37 7.60 -5.85 -11.84
N LEU A 38 8.86 -6.29 -11.69
CA LEU A 38 10.01 -5.53 -12.16
C LEU A 38 10.19 -5.77 -13.66
N ASN A 39 9.62 -4.87 -14.47
CA ASN A 39 9.72 -4.94 -15.93
C ASN A 39 9.56 -3.54 -16.54
N ASP A 40 9.52 -3.48 -17.87
CA ASP A 40 9.39 -2.20 -18.59
C ASP A 40 7.95 -1.76 -18.80
N SER A 41 6.98 -2.53 -18.35
CA SER A 41 5.57 -2.17 -18.48
C SER A 41 5.14 -1.22 -17.37
N GLU A 42 4.25 -0.29 -17.70
CA GLU A 42 3.66 0.57 -16.69
C GLU A 42 2.69 -0.21 -15.83
N GLN A 43 2.72 0.08 -14.54
CA GLN A 43 1.83 -0.52 -13.56
C GLN A 43 1.16 0.58 -12.75
N LEU A 44 -0.02 0.27 -12.25
CA LEU A 44 -0.78 1.19 -11.43
C LEU A 44 -0.56 0.83 -9.96
N VAL A 45 -0.14 1.81 -9.18
CA VAL A 45 0.10 1.65 -7.74
C VAL A 45 -0.85 2.61 -7.03
N PHE A 46 -1.77 2.08 -6.26
CA PHE A 46 -2.69 2.90 -5.48
C PHE A 46 -1.99 3.35 -4.21
N THR A 47 -1.95 4.66 -3.99
CA THR A 47 -1.09 5.23 -2.96
C THR A 47 -1.88 5.98 -1.88
N TYR A 48 -1.24 6.09 -0.73
CA TYR A 48 -1.65 6.94 0.37
C TYR A 48 -0.43 7.74 0.84
N LEU A 49 -0.56 9.06 0.83
CA LEU A 49 0.51 9.94 1.30
C LEU A 49 0.31 10.21 2.79
N TYR A 50 1.24 9.72 3.59
CA TYR A 50 1.23 9.89 5.03
C TYR A 50 2.09 11.08 5.39
N VAL A 51 1.47 12.12 5.93
CA VAL A 51 2.12 13.40 6.21
C VAL A 51 2.33 13.54 7.71
N ARG A 52 3.58 13.76 8.11
CA ARG A 52 3.96 14.09 9.47
C ARG A 52 4.76 15.39 9.46
N GLU A 53 4.99 15.97 10.63
CA GLU A 53 5.74 17.23 10.75
C GLU A 53 7.15 17.10 10.18
N ASP A 54 7.78 15.93 10.37
CA ASP A 54 9.17 15.71 10.04
C ASP A 54 9.40 14.87 8.77
N ARG A 55 8.33 14.36 8.14
CA ARG A 55 8.50 13.49 6.98
C ARG A 55 7.23 13.30 6.17
N LEU A 56 7.44 12.90 4.91
CA LEU A 56 6.39 12.43 4.01
C LEU A 56 6.71 10.99 3.63
N VAL A 57 5.72 10.12 3.74
CA VAL A 57 5.89 8.70 3.39
C VAL A 57 4.76 8.28 2.46
N LEU A 58 5.13 7.66 1.33
CA LEU A 58 4.16 7.06 0.43
C LEU A 58 3.99 5.58 0.77
N TYR A 59 2.75 5.15 0.92
CA TYR A 59 2.37 3.75 1.04
C TYR A 59 1.62 3.37 -0.22
N GLY A 60 1.87 2.16 -0.74
CA GLY A 60 1.29 1.74 -1.99
C GLY A 60 0.75 0.32 -1.96
N PHE A 61 -0.22 0.09 -2.83
CA PHE A 61 -0.99 -1.16 -2.85
C PHE A 61 -1.30 -1.52 -4.30
N SER A 62 -1.42 -2.82 -4.57
CA SER A 62 -1.73 -3.28 -5.91
C SER A 62 -3.20 -3.11 -6.29
N THR A 63 -4.08 -2.94 -5.30
CA THR A 63 -5.50 -2.73 -5.54
C THR A 63 -6.01 -1.53 -4.76
N GLU A 64 -7.06 -0.92 -5.28
CA GLU A 64 -7.71 0.19 -4.60
C GLU A 64 -8.36 -0.27 -3.29
N THR A 65 -8.87 -1.49 -3.26
CA THR A 65 -9.47 -2.08 -2.07
C THR A 65 -8.46 -2.13 -0.92
N ASP A 66 -7.26 -2.60 -1.18
CA ASP A 66 -6.20 -2.66 -0.17
C ASP A 66 -5.82 -1.26 0.32
N ARG A 67 -5.69 -0.29 -0.59
CA ARG A 67 -5.39 1.09 -0.23
C ARG A 67 -6.47 1.65 0.69
N ASN A 68 -7.73 1.43 0.36
CA ASN A 68 -8.86 1.94 1.15
C ASN A 68 -8.91 1.29 2.53
N PHE A 69 -8.60 0.01 2.61
CA PHE A 69 -8.52 -0.69 3.90
C PHE A 69 -7.38 -0.16 4.77
N PHE A 70 -6.23 0.13 4.15
CA PHE A 70 -5.12 0.76 4.87
C PHE A 70 -5.57 2.07 5.51
N LYS A 71 -6.31 2.89 4.77
CA LYS A 71 -6.84 4.16 5.29
C LYS A 71 -7.73 3.95 6.51
N VAL A 72 -8.59 2.96 6.45
CA VAL A 72 -9.48 2.63 7.57
C VAL A 72 -8.67 2.13 8.77
N LEU A 73 -7.70 1.27 8.53
CA LEU A 73 -6.88 0.70 9.61
C LEU A 73 -6.10 1.75 10.38
N ILE A 74 -5.48 2.71 9.68
CA ILE A 74 -4.67 3.73 10.35
C ILE A 74 -5.50 4.75 11.12
N GLU A 75 -6.80 4.82 10.87
CA GLU A 75 -7.72 5.66 11.63
C GLU A 75 -8.12 5.03 12.96
N ALA A 76 -7.91 3.72 13.11
CA ALA A 76 -8.23 3.02 14.35
C ALA A 76 -7.23 3.39 15.45
N PRO A 77 -7.70 3.63 16.69
CA PRO A 77 -6.80 3.94 17.80
C PRO A 77 -5.77 2.83 18.01
N GLY A 78 -4.51 3.22 18.13
CA GLY A 78 -3.41 2.29 18.38
C GLY A 78 -2.88 1.57 17.15
N VAL A 79 -3.42 1.83 15.96
CA VAL A 79 -2.93 1.21 14.73
C VAL A 79 -2.13 2.24 13.93
N GLY A 80 -0.81 2.03 13.86
CA GLY A 80 0.06 2.84 13.03
C GLY A 80 0.23 2.23 11.64
N PRO A 81 0.91 2.97 10.74
CA PRO A 81 1.11 2.48 9.35
C PRO A 81 1.82 1.13 9.26
N LYS A 82 2.82 0.90 10.10
CA LYS A 82 3.58 -0.36 10.08
C LYS A 82 2.69 -1.54 10.44
N MET A 83 1.86 -1.38 11.46
CA MET A 83 0.91 -2.44 11.86
C MET A 83 -0.12 -2.68 10.76
N ALA A 84 -0.63 -1.61 10.15
CA ALA A 84 -1.60 -1.73 9.06
C ALA A 84 -1.01 -2.48 7.86
N LEU A 85 0.25 -2.19 7.51
CA LEU A 85 0.94 -2.92 6.44
C LEU A 85 1.09 -4.40 6.78
N ASN A 86 1.42 -4.71 8.03
CA ASN A 86 1.55 -6.11 8.47
C ASN A 86 0.23 -6.87 8.36
N ILE A 87 -0.87 -6.23 8.73
CA ILE A 87 -2.19 -6.84 8.60
C ILE A 87 -2.49 -7.15 7.14
N LEU A 88 -2.26 -6.18 6.24
CA LEU A 88 -2.52 -6.37 4.82
C LEU A 88 -1.56 -7.37 4.17
N SER A 89 -0.31 -7.41 4.62
CA SER A 89 0.68 -8.37 4.12
C SER A 89 0.27 -9.81 4.44
N ASN A 90 -0.32 -10.03 5.61
CA ASN A 90 -0.64 -11.38 6.08
C ASN A 90 -1.95 -11.91 5.52
N MET A 91 -2.96 -11.07 5.30
CA MET A 91 -4.26 -11.59 4.88
C MET A 91 -4.91 -10.86 3.72
N GLY A 92 -4.46 -9.63 3.40
CA GLY A 92 -5.11 -8.81 2.39
C GLY A 92 -6.47 -8.28 2.85
N ALA A 93 -6.94 -7.22 2.18
CA ALA A 93 -8.16 -6.53 2.57
C ALA A 93 -9.42 -7.40 2.41
N GLU A 94 -9.48 -8.17 1.32
CA GLU A 94 -10.64 -9.01 1.05
C GLU A 94 -10.82 -10.08 2.11
N ASN A 95 -9.75 -10.77 2.49
CA ASN A 95 -9.81 -11.80 3.52
C ASN A 95 -10.16 -11.21 4.88
N PHE A 96 -9.60 -10.04 5.19
CA PHE A 96 -9.91 -9.35 6.44
C PHE A 96 -11.38 -8.96 6.50
N HIS A 97 -11.91 -8.43 5.41
CA HIS A 97 -13.30 -8.04 5.32
C HIS A 97 -14.24 -9.24 5.53
N ASN A 98 -13.94 -10.36 4.90
CA ASN A 98 -14.72 -11.59 5.05
C ASN A 98 -14.68 -12.12 6.48
N ALA A 99 -13.53 -12.06 7.13
CA ALA A 99 -13.39 -12.49 8.52
C ALA A 99 -14.27 -11.64 9.45
N VAL A 100 -14.28 -10.33 9.24
CA VAL A 100 -15.11 -9.42 10.03
C VAL A 100 -16.59 -9.70 9.82
N LEU A 101 -17.01 -9.94 8.58
CA LEU A 101 -18.41 -10.27 8.28
C LEU A 101 -18.83 -11.57 8.92
N GLU A 102 -17.98 -12.59 8.93
CA GLU A 102 -18.27 -13.85 9.58
C GLU A 102 -18.47 -13.68 11.08
N GLU A 103 -17.64 -12.89 11.73
CA GLU A 103 -17.79 -12.59 13.15
C GLU A 103 -19.10 -11.87 13.45
N ASP A 104 -19.49 -10.92 12.59
CA ASP A 104 -20.73 -10.17 12.77
C ASP A 104 -21.98 -11.06 12.62
N LEU A 105 -21.88 -12.13 11.83
CA LEU A 105 -22.99 -13.06 11.61
C LEU A 105 -23.15 -14.08 12.73
N ASN A 106 -22.16 -14.25 13.54
CA ASN A 106 -22.17 -15.16 14.68
C ASN A 106 -22.57 -14.46 15.97
#